data_1c21bb4b389107ce7253371c35b511be
#
_entry.id   1c21bb4b389107ce7253371c35b511be
#
_cell.length_a   1.000
_cell.length_b   1.000
_cell.length_c   1.000
_cell.angle_alpha   90.00
_cell.angle_beta   90.00
_cell.angle_gamma   90.00
#
_symmetry.space_group_name_H-M   'P 1'
#
loop_
_entity.id
_entity.type
_entity.pdbx_description
1 polymer ?
#
loop_
_entity_poly.entity_id
_entity_poly.type
_entity_poly.pdbx_seq_one_letter_code
_entity_poly.pdbx_strand_id
1 'polypeptide(L)'
;RLVGSEMCIRDRYMVGAAGPRCEHVFRELYESAFYEDPGFLQLKTLELLMLLGRIPQENTAGLYCSSEQTVLAHHLRDHLLTNREGYISLASLAAEHEISVSHLQKLFKQVYGVPIYRYIKEYRLEQAAVELVRSGKSVTEIAQQAGYDNASKFSESFKKRYGKTPSRYRADKKNAVKRSIKNKTE
;
A
#
# COMPACT_ATOMS: atom_id res chain seq x y z
N ARG A 1 25.32 -22.86 -27.00
CA ARG A 1 25.56 -22.37 -25.61
C ARG A 1 25.47 -20.84 -25.58
N LEU A 2 24.26 -20.34 -25.67
CA LEU A 2 23.90 -18.92 -25.43
C LEU A 2 22.65 -18.95 -24.58
N VAL A 3 22.78 -19.36 -23.30
CA VAL A 3 21.66 -19.58 -22.37
C VAL A 3 21.76 -18.68 -21.14
N GLY A 4 22.68 -17.70 -21.12
CA GLY A 4 22.98 -16.99 -19.88
C GLY A 4 22.51 -15.56 -19.77
N SER A 5 22.30 -14.81 -20.86
CA SER A 5 22.11 -13.36 -20.76
C SER A 5 20.67 -12.88 -21.01
N GLU A 6 19.89 -13.56 -21.81
CA GLU A 6 18.52 -13.11 -22.10
C GLU A 6 17.49 -13.52 -21.05
N MET A 7 17.72 -14.61 -20.30
CA MET A 7 16.83 -15.03 -19.21
C MET A 7 16.87 -14.08 -18.01
N CYS A 8 17.99 -13.38 -17.80
CA CYS A 8 18.17 -12.46 -16.66
C CYS A 8 17.33 -11.16 -16.75
N ILE A 9 16.91 -10.73 -17.94
CA ILE A 9 16.17 -9.47 -18.13
C ILE A 9 14.66 -9.67 -17.89
N ARG A 10 14.13 -10.85 -18.18
CA ARG A 10 12.71 -11.17 -17.98
C ARG A 10 12.33 -11.36 -16.50
N ASP A 11 13.27 -11.72 -15.64
CA ASP A 11 13.02 -12.09 -14.25
C ASP A 11 13.43 -10.99 -13.26
N ARG A 12 13.68 -9.77 -13.71
CA ARG A 12 14.06 -8.64 -12.85
C ARG A 12 12.97 -7.59 -12.86
N TYR A 13 12.49 -7.26 -11.66
CA TYR A 13 11.57 -6.16 -11.43
C TYR A 13 12.34 -4.93 -10.95
N MET A 14 12.05 -3.79 -11.56
CA MET A 14 12.58 -2.52 -11.08
C MET A 14 11.73 -2.03 -9.93
N VAL A 15 12.34 -1.87 -8.77
CA VAL A 15 11.71 -1.27 -7.59
C VAL A 15 12.32 0.12 -7.40
N GLY A 16 11.52 1.14 -7.58
CA GLY A 16 11.93 2.52 -7.42
C GLY A 16 10.97 3.30 -6.54
N ALA A 17 11.44 4.37 -5.90
CA ALA A 17 10.55 5.33 -5.26
C ALA A 17 9.74 6.04 -6.35
N ALA A 18 8.44 5.83 -6.36
CA ALA A 18 7.54 6.62 -7.17
C ALA A 18 7.65 8.09 -6.72
N GLY A 19 8.02 8.98 -7.64
CA GLY A 19 8.08 10.41 -7.34
C GLY A 19 6.68 10.95 -6.95
N PRO A 20 6.61 12.13 -6.32
CA PRO A 20 5.34 12.71 -5.85
C PRO A 20 4.25 12.81 -6.93
N ARG A 21 4.64 12.96 -8.18
CA ARG A 21 3.74 12.97 -9.33
C ARG A 21 3.10 11.60 -9.59
N CYS A 22 3.88 10.53 -9.54
CA CYS A 22 3.32 9.17 -9.68
C CYS A 22 2.36 8.85 -8.53
N GLU A 23 2.73 9.21 -7.29
CA GLU A 23 1.85 9.03 -6.12
C GLU A 23 0.53 9.80 -6.28
N HIS A 24 0.58 11.01 -6.84
CA HIS A 24 -0.61 11.81 -7.12
C HIS A 24 -1.51 11.14 -8.15
N VAL A 25 -0.96 10.71 -9.28
CA VAL A 25 -1.73 10.01 -10.34
C VAL A 25 -2.32 8.70 -9.83
N PHE A 26 -1.59 7.91 -9.04
CA PHE A 26 -2.13 6.71 -8.40
C PHE A 26 -3.28 7.02 -7.46
N ARG A 27 -3.18 8.10 -6.69
CA ARG A 27 -4.26 8.51 -5.79
C ARG A 27 -5.50 8.91 -6.57
N GLU A 28 -5.35 9.68 -7.65
CA GLU A 28 -6.46 10.06 -8.51
C GLU A 28 -7.11 8.84 -9.18
N LEU A 29 -6.32 7.89 -9.70
CA LEU A 29 -6.82 6.62 -10.23
C LEU A 29 -7.60 5.83 -9.19
N TYR A 30 -7.09 5.75 -7.97
CA TYR A 30 -7.74 5.02 -6.88
C TYR A 30 -9.04 5.70 -6.43
N GLU A 31 -9.04 7.02 -6.35
CA GLU A 31 -10.23 7.79 -6.00
C GLU A 31 -11.26 7.80 -7.14
N SER A 32 -10.84 7.86 -8.39
CA SER A 32 -11.71 7.87 -9.57
C SER A 32 -12.31 6.50 -9.91
N ALA A 33 -11.71 5.41 -9.45
CA ALA A 33 -12.32 4.07 -9.59
C ALA A 33 -13.73 3.99 -8.94
N PHE A 34 -14.10 4.97 -8.11
CA PHE A 34 -15.43 5.12 -7.55
C PHE A 34 -16.40 5.92 -8.46
N TYR A 35 -15.91 6.59 -9.50
CA TYR A 35 -16.74 7.49 -10.34
C TYR A 35 -17.08 6.93 -11.72
N GLU A 36 -16.61 5.70 -12.06
CA GLU A 36 -16.97 4.97 -13.29
C GLU A 36 -16.82 5.77 -14.60
N ASP A 37 -15.85 6.69 -14.70
CA ASP A 37 -15.55 7.39 -15.95
C ASP A 37 -14.39 6.68 -16.68
N PRO A 38 -14.68 5.88 -17.74
CA PRO A 38 -13.65 5.16 -18.49
C PRO A 38 -12.64 6.08 -19.18
N GLY A 39 -13.07 7.25 -19.63
CA GLY A 39 -12.20 8.21 -20.30
C GLY A 39 -11.16 8.81 -19.36
N PHE A 40 -11.59 9.15 -18.14
CA PHE A 40 -10.68 9.62 -17.12
C PHE A 40 -9.65 8.56 -16.70
N LEU A 41 -10.10 7.31 -16.53
CA LEU A 41 -9.21 6.18 -16.20
C LEU A 41 -8.17 5.94 -17.29
N GLN A 42 -8.57 5.99 -18.57
CA GLN A 42 -7.65 5.85 -19.70
C GLN A 42 -6.60 6.96 -19.73
N LEU A 43 -7.03 8.22 -19.54
CA LEU A 43 -6.12 9.38 -19.51
C LEU A 43 -5.10 9.27 -18.38
N LYS A 44 -5.55 8.94 -17.18
CA LYS A 44 -4.67 8.80 -16.01
C LYS A 44 -3.73 7.61 -16.10
N THR A 45 -4.16 6.52 -16.71
CA THR A 45 -3.30 5.37 -17.01
C THR A 45 -2.21 5.76 -18.00
N LEU A 46 -2.53 6.52 -19.04
CA LEU A 46 -1.55 7.00 -20.00
C LEU A 46 -0.55 7.98 -19.36
N GLU A 47 -1.03 8.91 -18.53
CA GLU A 47 -0.17 9.81 -17.74
C GLU A 47 0.81 9.03 -16.86
N LEU A 48 0.34 7.99 -16.18
CA LEU A 48 1.18 7.13 -15.36
C LEU A 48 2.25 6.42 -16.18
N LEU A 49 1.90 5.85 -17.33
CA LEU A 49 2.85 5.19 -18.23
C LEU A 49 3.93 6.16 -18.73
N MET A 50 3.54 7.39 -19.06
CA MET A 50 4.50 8.44 -19.46
C MET A 50 5.43 8.84 -18.31
N LEU A 51 4.96 8.90 -17.07
CA LEU A 51 5.78 9.19 -15.91
C LEU A 51 6.76 8.05 -15.60
N LEU A 52 6.30 6.81 -15.68
CA LEU A 52 7.14 5.61 -15.49
C LEU A 52 8.24 5.52 -16.56
N GLY A 53 7.92 5.85 -17.81
CA GLY A 53 8.90 5.87 -18.90
C GLY A 53 9.99 6.94 -18.76
N ARG A 54 9.81 7.94 -17.90
CA ARG A 54 10.79 8.97 -17.61
C ARG A 54 11.70 8.68 -16.42
N ILE A 55 11.52 7.56 -15.73
CA ILE A 55 12.39 7.16 -14.62
C ILE A 55 13.78 6.83 -15.20
N PRO A 56 14.84 7.55 -14.80
CA PRO A 56 16.17 7.30 -15.33
C PRO A 56 16.65 5.90 -14.98
N GLN A 57 17.11 5.16 -15.96
CA GLN A 57 17.64 3.80 -15.75
C GLN A 57 19.07 3.79 -15.16
N GLU A 58 19.70 4.94 -15.03
CA GLU A 58 21.13 5.08 -14.75
C GLU A 58 21.54 4.75 -13.29
N ASN A 59 20.59 4.57 -12.37
CA ASN A 59 20.88 4.31 -10.95
C ASN A 59 20.25 3.02 -10.41
N THR A 60 20.12 2.01 -11.24
CA THR A 60 19.33 0.81 -10.93
C THR A 60 20.14 -0.36 -10.36
N ALA A 61 21.44 -0.26 -10.19
CA ALA A 61 22.30 -1.35 -9.72
C ALA A 61 21.92 -1.97 -8.35
N GLY A 62 21.07 -1.28 -7.57
CA GLY A 62 20.54 -1.77 -6.29
C GLY A 62 19.01 -1.98 -6.28
N LEU A 63 18.32 -1.74 -7.41
CA LEU A 63 16.85 -1.71 -7.49
C LEU A 63 16.26 -2.98 -8.12
N TYR A 64 17.09 -3.88 -8.63
CA TYR A 64 16.62 -5.11 -9.25
C TYR A 64 16.50 -6.23 -8.21
N CYS A 65 15.31 -6.79 -8.11
CA CYS A 65 15.06 -8.03 -7.39
C CYS A 65 14.91 -9.17 -8.41
N SER A 66 15.36 -10.38 -8.07
CA SER A 66 15.04 -11.55 -8.88
C SER A 66 13.54 -11.86 -8.80
N SER A 67 13.03 -12.61 -9.77
CA SER A 67 11.64 -13.10 -9.75
C SER A 67 11.34 -13.83 -8.45
N GLU A 68 12.22 -14.73 -8.02
CA GLU A 68 12.09 -15.48 -6.76
C GLU A 68 12.03 -14.56 -5.52
N GLN A 69 12.91 -13.57 -5.47
CA GLN A 69 12.92 -12.57 -4.39
C GLN A 69 11.62 -11.76 -4.34
N THR A 70 11.08 -11.41 -5.51
CA THR A 70 9.82 -10.66 -5.59
C THR A 70 8.65 -11.53 -5.18
N VAL A 71 8.58 -12.78 -5.65
CA VAL A 71 7.55 -13.76 -5.24
C VAL A 71 7.61 -13.98 -3.73
N LEU A 72 8.80 -14.18 -3.16
CA LEU A 72 8.98 -14.33 -1.72
C LEU A 72 8.48 -13.09 -0.97
N ALA A 73 8.83 -11.88 -1.41
CA ALA A 73 8.36 -10.66 -0.78
C ALA A 73 6.83 -10.51 -0.83
N HIS A 74 6.18 -10.95 -1.92
CA HIS A 74 4.72 -10.98 -2.01
C HIS A 74 4.10 -11.99 -1.05
N HIS A 75 4.64 -13.20 -0.95
CA HIS A 75 4.21 -14.20 0.03
C HIS A 75 4.32 -13.66 1.46
N LEU A 76 5.44 -13.04 1.79
CA LEU A 76 5.66 -12.40 3.09
C LEU A 76 4.60 -11.32 3.37
N ARG A 77 4.32 -10.45 2.41
CA ARG A 77 3.27 -9.43 2.54
C ARG A 77 1.91 -10.07 2.81
N ASP A 78 1.52 -11.04 2.02
CA ASP A 78 0.20 -11.66 2.11
C ASP A 78 0.03 -12.38 3.46
N HIS A 79 1.05 -13.08 3.91
CA HIS A 79 1.07 -13.69 5.25
C HIS A 79 0.91 -12.63 6.36
N LEU A 80 1.66 -11.52 6.26
CA LEU A 80 1.63 -10.41 7.21
C LEU A 80 0.27 -9.70 7.26
N LEU A 81 -0.46 -9.64 6.15
CA LEU A 81 -1.75 -8.97 6.06
C LEU A 81 -2.93 -9.87 6.44
N THR A 82 -2.79 -11.18 6.25
CA THR A 82 -3.83 -12.16 6.58
C THR A 82 -3.91 -12.43 8.08
N ASN A 83 -2.78 -12.44 8.76
CA ASN A 83 -2.71 -12.67 10.21
C ASN A 83 -3.11 -11.41 11.00
N ARG A 84 -4.41 -11.21 11.21
CA ARG A 84 -4.95 -10.04 11.94
C ARG A 84 -4.80 -10.11 13.45
N GLU A 85 -4.70 -11.30 14.03
CA GLU A 85 -4.85 -11.52 15.48
C GLU A 85 -3.55 -11.86 16.24
N GLY A 86 -2.41 -11.95 15.56
CA GLY A 86 -1.18 -12.41 16.21
C GLY A 86 0.00 -11.47 15.99
N TYR A 87 0.89 -11.45 16.98
CA TYR A 87 2.27 -11.04 16.81
C TYR A 87 2.91 -11.95 15.77
N ILE A 88 3.03 -11.45 14.54
CA ILE A 88 3.77 -12.18 13.52
C ILE A 88 5.22 -12.14 13.94
N SER A 89 5.72 -13.30 14.37
CA SER A 89 7.14 -13.46 14.62
C SER A 89 7.87 -13.43 13.28
N LEU A 90 8.55 -12.34 13.00
CA LEU A 90 9.44 -12.28 11.83
C LEU A 90 10.49 -13.38 11.87
N ALA A 91 10.83 -13.88 13.08
CA ALA A 91 11.74 -15.00 13.25
C ALA A 91 11.14 -16.31 12.73
N SER A 92 9.86 -16.61 13.04
CA SER A 92 9.18 -17.78 12.50
C SER A 92 9.08 -17.73 10.99
N LEU A 93 8.72 -16.56 10.46
CA LEU A 93 8.57 -16.37 9.02
C LEU A 93 9.93 -16.47 8.27
N ALA A 94 11.00 -15.97 8.88
CA ALA A 94 12.33 -16.11 8.34
C ALA A 94 12.81 -17.56 8.37
N ALA A 95 12.50 -18.30 9.44
CA ALA A 95 12.82 -19.73 9.56
C ALA A 95 12.07 -20.59 8.54
N GLU A 96 10.80 -20.30 8.28
CA GLU A 96 9.98 -21.00 7.27
C GLU A 96 10.61 -20.90 5.87
N HIS A 97 11.27 -19.79 5.57
CA HIS A 97 11.93 -19.57 4.29
C HIS A 97 13.45 -19.75 4.31
N GLU A 98 13.99 -20.34 5.36
CA GLU A 98 15.42 -20.63 5.53
C GLU A 98 16.32 -19.38 5.35
N ILE A 99 15.82 -18.21 5.73
CA ILE A 99 16.58 -16.94 5.66
C ILE A 99 16.69 -16.29 7.03
N SER A 100 17.66 -15.39 7.17
CA SER A 100 17.78 -14.58 8.39
C SER A 100 16.71 -13.47 8.43
N VAL A 101 16.30 -13.05 9.64
CA VAL A 101 15.37 -11.91 9.83
C VAL A 101 15.90 -10.64 9.16
N SER A 102 17.21 -10.42 9.23
CA SER A 102 17.85 -9.27 8.57
C SER A 102 17.72 -9.32 7.05
N HIS A 103 17.88 -10.50 6.46
CA HIS A 103 17.68 -10.71 5.03
C HIS A 103 16.22 -10.46 4.63
N LEU A 104 15.27 -11.02 5.39
CA LEU A 104 13.83 -10.82 5.18
C LEU A 104 13.46 -9.34 5.21
N GLN A 105 13.95 -8.59 6.21
CA GLN A 105 13.69 -7.15 6.33
C GLN A 105 14.30 -6.34 5.16
N LYS A 106 15.53 -6.70 4.75
CA LYS A 106 16.22 -6.07 3.62
C LYS A 106 15.49 -6.33 2.32
N LEU A 107 15.12 -7.59 2.07
CA LEU A 107 14.36 -8.01 0.90
C LEU A 107 13.01 -7.27 0.81
N PHE A 108 12.26 -7.27 1.90
CA PHE A 108 10.96 -6.59 1.95
C PHE A 108 11.10 -5.08 1.67
N LYS A 109 12.09 -4.43 2.30
CA LYS A 109 12.38 -3.01 2.05
C LYS A 109 12.82 -2.77 0.61
N GLN A 110 13.55 -3.68 0.01
CA GLN A 110 13.99 -3.58 -1.39
C GLN A 110 12.79 -3.64 -2.35
N VAL A 111 11.83 -4.56 -2.12
CA VAL A 111 10.66 -4.73 -2.99
C VAL A 111 9.59 -3.65 -2.74
N TYR A 112 9.31 -3.29 -1.48
CA TYR A 112 8.23 -2.35 -1.13
C TYR A 112 8.70 -0.94 -0.82
N GLY A 113 10.00 -0.67 -0.84
CA GLY A 113 10.57 0.66 -0.59
C GLY A 113 10.55 1.11 0.87
N VAL A 114 9.82 0.41 1.74
CA VAL A 114 9.62 0.76 3.15
C VAL A 114 9.83 -0.44 4.08
N PRO A 115 10.25 -0.21 5.35
CA PRO A 115 10.36 -1.29 6.34
C PRO A 115 9.03 -1.99 6.60
N ILE A 116 9.05 -3.29 6.90
CA ILE A 116 7.89 -4.14 7.15
C ILE A 116 6.90 -3.51 8.13
N TYR A 117 7.37 -3.08 9.29
CA TYR A 117 6.49 -2.49 10.32
C TYR A 117 5.78 -1.21 9.86
N ARG A 118 6.46 -0.39 9.06
CA ARG A 118 5.86 0.80 8.48
C ARG A 118 4.79 0.43 7.46
N TYR A 119 5.07 -0.53 6.61
CA TYR A 119 4.12 -1.05 5.61
C TYR A 119 2.84 -1.56 6.26
N ILE A 120 2.96 -2.45 7.27
CA ILE A 120 1.82 -3.01 8.00
C ILE A 120 1.03 -1.89 8.69
N LYS A 121 1.70 -0.95 9.34
CA LYS A 121 1.05 0.18 10.00
C LYS A 121 0.25 1.03 9.02
N GLU A 122 0.83 1.38 7.88
CA GLU A 122 0.16 2.17 6.84
C GLU A 122 -1.04 1.42 6.27
N TYR A 123 -0.89 0.13 5.94
CA TYR A 123 -1.99 -0.72 5.47
C TYR A 123 -3.15 -0.80 6.48
N ARG A 124 -2.85 -1.02 7.77
CA ARG A 124 -3.88 -1.08 8.81
C ARG A 124 -4.63 0.25 8.97
N LEU A 125 -3.95 1.38 8.82
CA LEU A 125 -4.59 2.70 8.82
C LEU A 125 -5.48 2.90 7.59
N GLU A 126 -5.10 2.37 6.42
CA GLU A 126 -5.92 2.41 5.20
C GLU A 126 -7.18 1.56 5.36
N GLN A 127 -7.06 0.34 5.87
CA GLN A 127 -8.23 -0.48 6.18
C GLN A 127 -9.16 0.19 7.20
N ALA A 128 -8.59 0.82 8.23
CA ALA A 128 -9.35 1.58 9.21
C ALA A 128 -10.09 2.77 8.58
N ALA A 129 -9.49 3.47 7.61
CA ALA A 129 -10.14 4.56 6.88
C ALA A 129 -11.36 4.07 6.09
N VAL A 130 -11.27 2.90 5.46
CA VAL A 130 -12.40 2.25 4.77
C VAL A 130 -13.50 1.87 5.76
N GLU A 131 -13.13 1.23 6.86
CA GLU A 131 -14.07 0.82 7.93
C GLU A 131 -14.79 2.01 8.56
N LEU A 132 -14.10 3.12 8.78
CA LEU A 132 -14.70 4.36 9.30
C LEU A 132 -15.86 4.86 8.45
N VAL A 133 -15.80 4.67 7.14
CA VAL A 133 -16.84 5.14 6.21
C VAL A 133 -17.95 4.11 6.03
N ARG A 134 -17.58 2.82 5.91
CA ARG A 134 -18.49 1.73 5.56
C ARG A 134 -19.24 1.13 6.74
N SER A 135 -18.59 1.08 7.90
CA SER A 135 -19.18 0.44 9.07
C SER A 135 -19.79 1.45 10.05
N GLY A 136 -20.68 0.94 10.92
CA GLY A 136 -21.20 1.68 12.06
C GLY A 136 -20.33 1.59 13.32
N LYS A 137 -19.20 0.87 13.25
CA LYS A 137 -18.32 0.60 14.40
C LYS A 137 -17.81 1.89 15.04
N SER A 138 -17.59 1.86 16.33
CA SER A 138 -16.96 2.96 17.06
C SER A 138 -15.49 3.14 16.63
N VAL A 139 -14.94 4.33 16.89
CA VAL A 139 -13.51 4.58 16.63
C VAL A 139 -12.62 3.66 17.46
N THR A 140 -13.05 3.31 18.67
CA THR A 140 -12.33 2.40 19.57
C THR A 140 -12.26 0.98 19.00
N GLU A 141 -13.38 0.44 18.53
CA GLU A 141 -13.43 -0.88 17.89
C GLU A 141 -12.54 -0.94 16.64
N ILE A 142 -12.58 0.12 15.81
CA ILE A 142 -11.73 0.19 14.61
C ILE A 142 -10.24 0.30 14.99
N ALA A 143 -9.91 1.04 16.05
CA ALA A 143 -8.55 1.13 16.56
C ALA A 143 -8.02 -0.23 17.00
N GLN A 144 -8.82 -1.00 17.74
CA GLN A 144 -8.47 -2.36 18.17
C GLN A 144 -8.27 -3.29 16.96
N GLN A 145 -9.17 -3.26 15.98
CA GLN A 145 -9.03 -4.04 14.75
C GLN A 145 -7.80 -3.66 13.93
N ALA A 146 -7.38 -2.39 14.00
CA ALA A 146 -6.14 -1.91 13.40
C ALA A 146 -4.88 -2.26 14.22
N GLY A 147 -5.03 -3.00 15.33
CA GLY A 147 -3.93 -3.44 16.18
C GLY A 147 -3.39 -2.35 17.11
N TYR A 148 -4.24 -1.40 17.50
CA TYR A 148 -3.89 -0.38 18.49
C TYR A 148 -4.57 -0.68 19.82
N ASP A 149 -3.78 -0.83 20.87
CA ASP A 149 -4.28 -1.02 22.25
C ASP A 149 -4.93 0.24 22.81
N ASN A 150 -4.66 1.41 22.19
CA ASN A 150 -5.12 2.70 22.66
C ASN A 150 -5.66 3.54 21.49
N ALA A 151 -6.95 3.91 21.60
CA ALA A 151 -7.64 4.72 20.59
C ALA A 151 -7.02 6.13 20.41
N SER A 152 -6.34 6.68 21.43
CA SER A 152 -5.63 7.96 21.31
C SER A 152 -4.41 7.85 20.40
N LYS A 153 -3.59 6.79 20.57
CA LYS A 153 -2.44 6.51 19.70
C LYS A 153 -2.87 6.23 18.25
N PHE A 154 -4.00 5.53 18.09
CA PHE A 154 -4.62 5.35 16.77
C PHE A 154 -5.00 6.69 16.16
N SER A 155 -5.74 7.52 16.89
CA SER A 155 -6.22 8.81 16.41
C SER A 155 -5.08 9.76 16.02
N GLU A 156 -3.99 9.76 16.77
CA GLU A 156 -2.78 10.51 16.46
C GLU A 156 -2.13 10.01 15.18
N SER A 157 -1.91 8.68 15.07
CA SER A 157 -1.33 8.06 13.87
C SER A 157 -2.20 8.29 12.63
N PHE A 158 -3.51 8.20 12.78
CA PHE A 158 -4.48 8.45 11.73
C PHE A 158 -4.46 9.92 11.29
N LYS A 159 -4.46 10.86 12.25
CA LYS A 159 -4.35 12.30 11.97
C LYS A 159 -3.04 12.63 11.26
N LYS A 160 -1.93 12.01 11.65
CA LYS A 160 -0.64 12.18 10.96
C LYS A 160 -0.69 11.73 9.51
N ARG A 161 -1.43 10.66 9.19
CA ARG A 161 -1.53 10.09 7.83
C ARG A 161 -2.54 10.84 6.95
N TYR A 162 -3.71 11.21 7.50
CA TYR A 162 -4.85 11.75 6.75
C TYR A 162 -5.14 13.24 7.03
N GLY A 163 -4.36 13.89 7.87
CA GLY A 163 -4.55 15.30 8.25
C GLY A 163 -5.75 15.58 9.16
N LYS A 164 -6.59 14.57 9.43
CA LYS A 164 -7.85 14.68 10.20
C LYS A 164 -7.98 13.56 11.21
N THR A 165 -8.68 13.82 12.30
CA THR A 165 -9.04 12.76 13.27
C THR A 165 -10.00 11.75 12.63
N PRO A 166 -10.03 10.48 13.11
CA PRO A 166 -10.93 9.45 12.58
C PRO A 166 -12.40 9.88 12.54
N SER A 167 -12.89 10.51 13.60
CA SER A 167 -14.27 10.98 13.68
C SER A 167 -14.58 12.07 12.65
N ARG A 168 -13.66 13.01 12.45
CA ARG A 168 -13.80 14.07 11.45
C ARG A 168 -13.75 13.51 10.04
N TYR A 169 -12.83 12.58 9.79
CA TYR A 169 -12.72 11.87 8.49
C TYR A 169 -14.03 11.16 8.13
N ARG A 170 -14.61 10.41 9.09
CA ARG A 170 -15.92 9.76 8.94
C ARG A 170 -17.03 10.76 8.58
N ALA A 171 -17.13 11.86 9.33
CA ALA A 171 -18.17 12.86 9.11
C ALA A 171 -18.07 13.50 7.71
N ASP A 172 -16.85 13.89 7.32
CA ASP A 172 -16.61 14.54 6.03
C ASP A 172 -16.97 13.62 4.85
N LYS A 173 -16.55 12.33 4.91
CA LYS A 173 -16.85 11.36 3.85
C LYS A 173 -18.33 11.01 3.77
N LYS A 174 -19.03 10.82 4.90
CA LYS A 174 -20.49 10.60 4.93
C LYS A 174 -21.28 11.79 4.35
N ASN A 175 -20.85 13.00 4.63
CA ASN A 175 -21.47 14.21 4.09
C ASN A 175 -21.22 14.35 2.58
N ALA A 176 -20.02 13.99 2.09
CA ALA A 176 -19.72 13.99 0.66
C ALA A 176 -20.65 13.02 -0.11
N VAL A 177 -20.80 11.79 0.39
CA VAL A 177 -21.70 10.79 -0.21
C VAL A 177 -23.15 11.28 -0.24
N LYS A 178 -23.64 11.86 0.87
CA LYS A 178 -25.03 12.41 0.91
C LYS A 178 -25.23 13.52 -0.10
N ARG A 179 -24.26 14.40 -0.31
CA ARG A 179 -24.34 15.48 -1.32
C ARG A 179 -24.36 14.92 -2.76
N SER A 180 -23.54 13.91 -3.05
CA SER A 180 -23.51 13.28 -4.36
C SER A 180 -24.84 12.58 -4.72
N ILE A 181 -25.50 11.96 -3.73
CA ILE A 181 -26.81 11.33 -3.94
C ILE A 181 -27.88 12.40 -4.19
N LYS A 182 -27.88 13.50 -3.42
CA LYS A 182 -28.85 14.58 -3.59
C LYS A 182 -28.79 15.23 -4.98
N ASN A 183 -27.56 15.46 -5.49
CA ASN A 183 -27.36 16.06 -6.83
C ASN A 183 -27.70 15.11 -8.00
N LYS A 184 -27.89 13.80 -7.77
CA LYS A 184 -28.33 12.85 -8.80
C LYS A 184 -29.86 12.67 -8.85
N THR A 185 -30.56 13.22 -7.88
CA THR A 185 -32.03 13.06 -7.72
C THR A 185 -32.78 14.35 -8.09
N GLU A 186 -32.06 15.44 -8.36
CA GLU A 186 -32.52 16.68 -8.96
C GLU A 186 -32.13 16.72 -10.45
#